data_cf9b146fb877906c3d034e43c2c62b00
#
_entry.id   cf9b146fb877906c3d034e43c2c62b00
#
_cell.length_a   1.000
_cell.length_b   1.000
_cell.length_c   1.000
_cell.angle_alpha   90.00
_cell.angle_beta   90.00
_cell.angle_gamma   90.00
#
_symmetry.space_group_name_H-M   'P 1'
#
loop_
_entity.id
_entity.type
_entity.pdbx_description
1 polymer ?
#
loop_
_entity_poly.entity_id
_entity_poly.type
_entity_poly.pdbx_seq_one_letter_code
_entity_poly.pdbx_strand_id
1 'polypeptide(L)'
;MKLSGCVVPSPARHCVFLLAGLPLMTATLLATPLPGTPNSTGQQGRDTSRPEPVCEPSQLDSPYIPVDSWIYPAMLRLYGLGFVDNMFLDMRPWTRASLSHMLEEAGARIDDADDSPATDEAQAIYEAINKELNPEAEGPCGVFQGKSRIESVYSVMRGVSGTPLHDSYHLGQTVINDYGRPYENGFNNYSGASGYLSAGRFLLYARGEFQGSPSAAGYSTGLAEALSSIDQIPFLNPATGLPYHQATIPLGPLDSITRGRWIEAYVSAHVLNHEISFGKQDDWLGPGLGAGMAYSNNAENFYSFRINRVEPLRIPLLSRLTGPFRYEFLVGGLHGHTYVPNPAFPGPSQANVFNPGDPWMHIEKISFRPTENLEFGFERSVIWGGQGHEGINLHSFLRSFFSLSAPNFSQKCCNTDPGARFGAFDFSYRLPFLRNWLTLYADGEVHDDVSPIDAPRRASWRPGLYLSHVPGLPKLDIRAEAATTDPPVSTSNGGRFMYWETIQRQGYTNNGQMMGDWMGREAKGGQGWITYHLSGNEWIQAGVRSQKAAKDFVPGGTTLNEINFQVLKRIGRDFEINGRFAYDQWKAPIYPTGVPVYPAPQHDVTTTTIQITWFPQRKVTF
;
A
#
# COMPACT_ATOMS: atom_id res chain seq x y z
N MET A 1 16.51 53.04 -31.53
CA MET A 1 17.43 52.13 -32.22
C MET A 1 16.82 50.71 -32.09
N LYS A 2 16.33 50.19 -33.21
CA LYS A 2 15.62 48.90 -33.29
C LYS A 2 16.62 47.77 -33.16
N LEU A 3 16.29 46.70 -32.38
CA LEU A 3 16.78 45.36 -32.63
C LEU A 3 15.68 44.36 -32.32
N SER A 4 15.28 43.68 -33.36
CA SER A 4 14.36 42.59 -33.43
C SER A 4 14.98 41.37 -32.77
N GLY A 5 14.24 40.67 -31.88
CA GLY A 5 14.60 39.36 -31.34
C GLY A 5 13.66 38.30 -31.86
N CYS A 6 14.21 37.32 -32.52
CA CYS A 6 13.53 36.14 -33.06
C CYS A 6 12.86 35.29 -31.99
N VAL A 7 11.59 34.97 -32.23
CA VAL A 7 10.88 33.89 -31.55
C VAL A 7 11.32 32.57 -32.18
N VAL A 8 11.90 31.69 -31.39
CA VAL A 8 12.18 30.29 -31.77
C VAL A 8 11.17 29.39 -31.06
N PRO A 9 10.39 28.57 -31.76
CA PRO A 9 9.50 27.60 -31.11
C PRO A 9 10.30 26.42 -30.60
N SER A 10 10.04 26.06 -29.35
CA SER A 10 10.59 24.87 -28.66
C SER A 10 10.01 23.60 -29.26
N PRO A 11 10.82 22.62 -29.69
CA PRO A 11 10.31 21.31 -30.07
C PRO A 11 10.02 20.44 -28.85
N ALA A 12 8.87 19.80 -28.87
CA ALA A 12 8.48 18.76 -27.93
C ALA A 12 9.56 17.66 -27.90
N ARG A 13 10.23 17.50 -26.77
CA ARG A 13 11.17 16.41 -26.55
C ARG A 13 10.41 15.18 -26.09
N HIS A 14 10.23 14.25 -27.00
CA HIS A 14 9.91 12.86 -26.66
C HIS A 14 11.14 12.25 -25.98
N CYS A 15 11.05 11.92 -24.70
CA CYS A 15 12.05 11.11 -24.03
C CYS A 15 11.91 9.66 -24.52
N VAL A 16 12.76 9.31 -25.48
CA VAL A 16 13.02 7.91 -25.82
C VAL A 16 14.00 7.38 -24.76
N PHE A 17 13.55 6.48 -23.91
CA PHE A 17 14.41 5.75 -23.00
C PHE A 17 15.24 4.76 -23.83
N LEU A 18 16.50 5.08 -24.04
CA LEU A 18 17.51 4.12 -24.46
C LEU A 18 17.80 3.16 -23.29
N LEU A 19 17.28 1.94 -23.39
CA LEU A 19 17.75 0.81 -22.61
C LEU A 19 19.21 0.55 -23.00
N ALA A 20 20.14 1.01 -22.15
CA ALA A 20 21.54 0.61 -22.25
C ALA A 20 21.63 -0.88 -21.93
N GLY A 21 21.89 -1.67 -22.97
CA GLY A 21 22.08 -3.11 -22.87
C GLY A 21 23.30 -3.45 -22.03
N LEU A 22 23.10 -4.22 -20.98
CA LEU A 22 24.14 -5.01 -20.37
C LEU A 22 24.48 -6.17 -21.33
N PRO A 23 25.76 -6.42 -21.65
CA PRO A 23 26.13 -7.59 -22.43
C PRO A 23 25.91 -8.84 -21.57
N LEU A 24 24.95 -9.67 -21.94
CA LEU A 24 24.88 -11.06 -21.50
C LEU A 24 26.12 -11.78 -22.04
N MET A 25 27.05 -12.10 -21.18
CA MET A 25 28.08 -13.09 -21.49
C MET A 25 27.42 -14.46 -21.59
N THR A 26 27.13 -14.89 -22.81
CA THR A 26 26.79 -16.27 -23.10
C THR A 26 28.08 -17.09 -23.10
N ALA A 27 28.32 -17.80 -22.01
CA ALA A 27 29.32 -18.87 -21.99
C ALA A 27 28.73 -20.08 -22.74
N THR A 28 29.05 -20.22 -24.01
CA THR A 28 28.82 -21.45 -24.77
C THR A 28 29.87 -22.48 -24.36
N LEU A 29 29.46 -23.45 -23.54
CA LEU A 29 30.21 -24.68 -23.33
C LEU A 29 30.06 -25.55 -24.58
N LEU A 30 31.10 -25.56 -25.37
CA LEU A 30 31.30 -26.53 -26.47
C LEU A 30 31.54 -27.93 -25.87
N ALA A 31 30.54 -28.79 -25.92
CA ALA A 31 30.72 -30.21 -25.67
C ALA A 31 31.21 -30.86 -26.97
N THR A 32 32.45 -31.32 -26.97
CA THR A 32 33.00 -32.18 -28.03
C THR A 32 32.48 -33.60 -27.85
N PRO A 33 32.04 -34.30 -28.91
CA PRO A 33 31.68 -35.71 -28.84
C PRO A 33 32.91 -36.59 -28.90
N LEU A 34 33.00 -37.56 -27.98
CA LEU A 34 33.97 -38.67 -28.03
C LEU A 34 33.46 -39.77 -28.98
N PRO A 35 34.36 -40.46 -29.68
CA PRO A 35 34.00 -41.45 -30.68
C PRO A 35 33.55 -42.79 -30.09
N GLY A 36 32.63 -43.43 -30.80
CA GLY A 36 31.95 -44.64 -30.40
C GLY A 36 32.77 -45.91 -30.51
N THR A 37 32.31 -46.94 -29.82
CA THR A 37 32.62 -48.36 -30.06
C THR A 37 31.30 -49.16 -30.18
N PRO A 38 31.31 -50.30 -30.90
CA PRO A 38 30.11 -50.82 -31.52
C PRO A 38 29.43 -51.98 -30.79
N ASN A 39 28.13 -52.08 -31.08
CA ASN A 39 27.25 -53.25 -31.10
C ASN A 39 27.38 -54.39 -30.05
N SER A 40 26.27 -54.54 -29.29
CA SER A 40 25.72 -55.87 -29.07
C SER A 40 24.18 -55.80 -29.04
N THR A 41 23.58 -56.63 -29.88
CA THR A 41 22.17 -56.94 -30.03
C THR A 41 21.58 -57.54 -28.74
N GLY A 42 20.48 -56.99 -28.27
CA GLY A 42 19.68 -57.58 -27.21
C GLY A 42 18.34 -56.83 -27.11
N GLN A 43 17.32 -57.40 -27.75
CA GLN A 43 15.93 -56.96 -27.56
C GLN A 43 15.49 -57.22 -26.12
N GLN A 44 15.19 -56.19 -25.37
CA GLN A 44 14.23 -56.19 -24.29
C GLN A 44 13.56 -54.84 -24.24
N GLY A 45 12.23 -54.83 -24.36
CA GLY A 45 11.40 -53.62 -24.26
C GLY A 45 11.67 -52.92 -22.93
N ARG A 46 12.37 -51.83 -23.01
CA ARG A 46 12.46 -50.85 -21.92
C ARG A 46 11.35 -49.87 -22.13
N ASP A 47 10.38 -49.97 -21.25
CA ASP A 47 9.45 -48.87 -20.92
C ASP A 47 10.30 -47.70 -20.45
N THR A 48 10.64 -46.80 -21.36
CA THR A 48 11.34 -45.55 -21.06
C THR A 48 10.29 -44.47 -20.82
N SER A 49 9.49 -44.62 -19.77
CA SER A 49 8.87 -43.46 -19.16
C SER A 49 10.00 -42.67 -18.49
N ARG A 50 10.58 -41.70 -19.24
CA ARG A 50 11.35 -40.63 -18.61
C ARG A 50 10.45 -40.05 -17.56
N PRO A 51 10.88 -39.92 -16.29
CA PRO A 51 10.12 -39.18 -15.32
C PRO A 51 9.88 -37.78 -15.91
N GLU A 52 8.62 -37.41 -16.09
CA GLU A 52 8.29 -36.05 -16.51
C GLU A 52 8.96 -35.10 -15.52
N PRO A 53 9.62 -34.03 -16.01
CA PRO A 53 10.25 -33.07 -15.12
C PRO A 53 9.16 -32.46 -14.24
N VAL A 54 9.22 -32.72 -12.94
CA VAL A 54 8.36 -32.10 -11.95
C VAL A 54 8.69 -30.60 -11.97
N CYS A 55 7.74 -29.75 -12.34
CA CYS A 55 7.91 -28.32 -12.17
C CYS A 55 8.07 -28.02 -10.70
N GLU A 56 9.16 -27.39 -10.33
CA GLU A 56 9.20 -26.74 -9.04
C GLU A 56 8.34 -25.46 -9.15
N PRO A 57 7.19 -25.39 -8.44
CA PRO A 57 6.31 -24.22 -8.45
C PRO A 57 7.06 -22.92 -8.11
N SER A 58 8.13 -23.01 -7.31
CA SER A 58 9.04 -21.95 -6.92
C SER A 58 9.77 -21.23 -8.06
N GLN A 59 9.68 -21.71 -9.31
CA GLN A 59 10.34 -21.09 -10.46
C GLN A 59 9.40 -20.28 -11.35
N LEU A 60 8.09 -20.38 -11.14
CA LEU A 60 7.10 -19.68 -11.95
C LEU A 60 6.73 -18.32 -11.32
N ASP A 61 6.46 -17.34 -12.18
CA ASP A 61 5.90 -16.06 -11.73
C ASP A 61 4.43 -16.24 -11.28
N SER A 62 4.03 -15.46 -10.29
CA SER A 62 2.71 -15.55 -9.69
C SER A 62 2.18 -14.16 -9.33
N PRO A 63 0.93 -13.82 -9.71
CA PRO A 63 0.37 -12.52 -9.42
C PRO A 63 0.26 -12.25 -7.92
N TYR A 64 0.45 -11.00 -7.54
CA TYR A 64 0.14 -10.54 -6.21
C TYR A 64 -1.37 -10.59 -5.95
N ILE A 65 -1.73 -10.83 -4.70
CA ILE A 65 -3.11 -10.76 -4.20
C ILE A 65 -3.35 -9.31 -3.80
N PRO A 66 -4.34 -8.61 -4.40
CA PRO A 66 -4.64 -7.23 -4.05
C PRO A 66 -4.86 -7.04 -2.54
N VAL A 67 -4.33 -5.96 -1.96
CA VAL A 67 -4.36 -5.74 -0.49
C VAL A 67 -5.78 -5.54 0.07
N ASP A 68 -6.75 -5.20 -0.78
CA ASP A 68 -8.17 -5.13 -0.44
C ASP A 68 -8.91 -6.49 -0.50
N SER A 69 -8.19 -7.60 -0.71
CA SER A 69 -8.77 -8.96 -0.75
C SER A 69 -9.19 -9.48 0.62
N TRP A 70 -10.31 -10.22 0.65
CA TRP A 70 -10.79 -10.94 1.83
C TRP A 70 -9.81 -12.02 2.35
N ILE A 71 -8.84 -12.42 1.54
CA ILE A 71 -7.83 -13.43 1.87
C ILE A 71 -6.96 -12.97 3.06
N TYR A 72 -6.60 -11.68 3.14
CA TYR A 72 -5.74 -11.19 4.23
C TYR A 72 -6.37 -11.32 5.62
N PRO A 73 -7.60 -10.86 5.88
CA PRO A 73 -8.26 -11.13 7.16
C PRO A 73 -8.52 -12.62 7.42
N ALA A 74 -8.78 -13.41 6.39
CA ALA A 74 -8.96 -14.87 6.54
C ALA A 74 -7.67 -15.57 6.96
N MET A 75 -6.53 -15.24 6.32
CA MET A 75 -5.22 -15.77 6.71
C MET A 75 -4.80 -15.31 8.10
N LEU A 76 -5.06 -14.06 8.45
CA LEU A 76 -4.80 -13.56 9.81
C LEU A 76 -5.63 -14.33 10.85
N ARG A 77 -6.84 -14.76 10.50
CA ARG A 77 -7.65 -15.59 11.36
C ARG A 77 -7.06 -16.98 11.52
N LEU A 78 -6.61 -17.64 10.44
CA LEU A 78 -5.87 -18.92 10.53
C LEU A 78 -4.63 -18.81 11.43
N TYR A 79 -3.88 -17.70 11.31
CA TYR A 79 -2.75 -17.39 12.17
C TYR A 79 -3.17 -17.23 13.65
N GLY A 80 -4.22 -16.45 13.90
CA GLY A 80 -4.75 -16.22 15.25
C GLY A 80 -5.40 -17.46 15.88
N LEU A 81 -5.89 -18.42 15.09
CA LEU A 81 -6.36 -19.72 15.54
C LEU A 81 -5.22 -20.74 15.77
N GLY A 82 -4.00 -20.44 15.32
CA GLY A 82 -2.81 -21.27 15.53
C GLY A 82 -2.49 -22.28 14.44
N PHE A 83 -3.16 -22.21 13.29
CA PHE A 83 -2.98 -23.15 12.18
C PHE A 83 -1.92 -22.73 11.16
N VAL A 84 -1.38 -21.51 11.26
CA VAL A 84 -0.29 -21.01 10.41
C VAL A 84 0.73 -20.27 11.26
N ASP A 85 2.02 -20.59 11.09
CA ASP A 85 3.10 -19.92 11.80
C ASP A 85 4.14 -19.25 10.87
N ASN A 86 4.14 -19.56 9.58
CA ASN A 86 5.16 -19.09 8.63
C ASN A 86 4.83 -17.77 7.92
N MET A 87 3.75 -17.08 8.33
CA MET A 87 3.32 -15.82 7.73
C MET A 87 4.19 -14.64 8.18
N PHE A 88 4.36 -13.68 7.26
CA PHE A 88 4.81 -12.32 7.54
C PHE A 88 3.62 -11.37 7.39
N LEU A 89 3.11 -10.86 8.52
CA LEU A 89 1.89 -10.04 8.58
C LEU A 89 2.14 -8.58 8.20
N ASP A 90 3.37 -8.13 8.38
CA ASP A 90 3.80 -6.76 8.23
C ASP A 90 4.23 -6.37 6.81
N MET A 91 4.26 -7.35 5.89
CA MET A 91 4.62 -7.16 4.48
C MET A 91 3.58 -7.78 3.54
N ARG A 92 2.76 -6.94 2.95
CA ARG A 92 1.78 -7.29 1.90
C ARG A 92 2.04 -6.43 0.66
N PRO A 93 1.70 -6.90 -0.55
CA PRO A 93 0.96 -8.11 -0.89
C PRO A 93 1.80 -9.38 -0.88
N TRP A 94 1.11 -10.52 -0.74
CA TRP A 94 1.67 -11.85 -0.98
C TRP A 94 1.36 -12.28 -2.41
N THR A 95 2.23 -13.12 -2.99
CA THR A 95 1.91 -13.79 -4.25
C THR A 95 0.98 -14.98 -3.99
N ARG A 96 0.22 -15.40 -5.02
CA ARG A 96 -0.61 -16.61 -4.92
C ARG A 96 0.23 -17.85 -4.61
N ALA A 97 1.45 -17.94 -5.17
CA ALA A 97 2.39 -19.03 -4.88
C ALA A 97 2.82 -19.06 -3.40
N SER A 98 3.27 -17.91 -2.85
CA SER A 98 3.63 -17.81 -1.44
C SER A 98 2.45 -18.16 -0.51
N LEU A 99 1.24 -17.73 -0.88
CA LEU A 99 0.05 -18.09 -0.12
C LEU A 99 -0.22 -19.59 -0.17
N SER A 100 -0.03 -20.27 -1.32
CA SER A 100 -0.18 -21.73 -1.41
C SER A 100 0.77 -22.46 -0.46
N HIS A 101 2.04 -22.03 -0.38
CA HIS A 101 3.00 -22.60 0.58
C HIS A 101 2.60 -22.37 2.05
N MET A 102 2.01 -21.21 2.38
CA MET A 102 1.48 -20.97 3.73
C MET A 102 0.28 -21.90 4.04
N LEU A 103 -0.55 -22.20 3.03
CA LEU A 103 -1.68 -23.09 3.17
C LEU A 103 -1.28 -24.57 3.33
N GLU A 104 -0.16 -25.02 2.77
CA GLU A 104 0.35 -26.39 3.00
C GLU A 104 0.58 -26.62 4.49
N GLU A 105 1.16 -25.65 5.20
CA GLU A 105 1.31 -25.73 6.65
C GLU A 105 -0.05 -25.77 7.37
N ALA A 106 -0.99 -24.91 6.93
CA ALA A 106 -2.33 -24.89 7.52
C ALA A 106 -3.05 -26.24 7.37
N GLY A 107 -3.01 -26.83 6.17
CA GLY A 107 -3.61 -28.13 5.89
C GLY A 107 -3.04 -29.22 6.80
N ALA A 108 -1.71 -29.35 6.87
CA ALA A 108 -1.06 -30.34 7.73
C ALA A 108 -1.43 -30.20 9.22
N ARG A 109 -1.53 -28.96 9.72
CA ARG A 109 -1.91 -28.69 11.12
C ARG A 109 -3.39 -28.94 11.39
N ILE A 110 -4.26 -28.71 10.41
CA ILE A 110 -5.70 -29.01 10.52
C ILE A 110 -5.90 -30.52 10.56
N ASP A 111 -5.20 -31.26 9.69
CA ASP A 111 -5.27 -32.74 9.65
C ASP A 111 -4.77 -33.38 10.94
N ASP A 112 -3.80 -32.79 11.63
CA ASP A 112 -3.22 -33.28 12.89
C ASP A 112 -3.99 -32.80 14.14
N ALA A 113 -4.96 -31.88 14.00
CA ALA A 113 -5.66 -31.30 15.13
C ALA A 113 -6.85 -32.14 15.60
N ASP A 114 -7.14 -32.06 16.90
CA ASP A 114 -8.36 -32.64 17.46
C ASP A 114 -9.61 -31.89 16.92
N ASP A 115 -10.73 -32.61 16.84
CA ASP A 115 -12.02 -32.04 16.48
C ASP A 115 -12.43 -30.97 17.49
N SER A 116 -12.57 -29.75 16.98
CA SER A 116 -12.98 -28.59 17.79
C SER A 116 -13.66 -27.52 16.91
N PRO A 117 -14.47 -26.63 17.50
CA PRO A 117 -15.03 -25.52 16.74
C PRO A 117 -13.99 -24.62 16.07
N ALA A 118 -12.77 -24.53 16.62
CA ALA A 118 -11.67 -23.78 16.01
C ALA A 118 -11.08 -24.52 14.80
N THR A 119 -11.01 -25.86 14.86
CA THR A 119 -10.59 -26.71 13.74
C THR A 119 -11.61 -26.64 12.60
N ASP A 120 -12.91 -26.70 12.90
CA ASP A 120 -13.98 -26.55 11.90
C ASP A 120 -13.90 -25.21 11.16
N GLU A 121 -13.66 -24.12 11.90
CA GLU A 121 -13.48 -22.79 11.33
C GLU A 121 -12.22 -22.70 10.47
N ALA A 122 -11.11 -23.26 10.93
CA ALA A 122 -9.86 -23.30 10.18
C ALA A 122 -10.02 -24.09 8.87
N GLN A 123 -10.69 -25.25 8.95
CA GLN A 123 -11.00 -26.06 7.76
C GLN A 123 -11.84 -25.26 6.75
N ALA A 124 -12.89 -24.59 7.22
CA ALA A 124 -13.75 -23.79 6.33
C ALA A 124 -12.98 -22.64 5.63
N ILE A 125 -12.05 -21.98 6.35
CA ILE A 125 -11.19 -20.93 5.78
C ILE A 125 -10.20 -21.53 4.76
N TYR A 126 -9.53 -22.61 5.14
CA TYR A 126 -8.57 -23.32 4.30
C TYR A 126 -9.20 -23.75 2.96
N GLU A 127 -10.38 -24.37 3.00
CA GLU A 127 -11.11 -24.79 1.80
C GLU A 127 -11.52 -23.60 0.93
N ALA A 128 -11.97 -22.50 1.56
CA ALA A 128 -12.37 -21.30 0.83
C ALA A 128 -11.19 -20.65 0.10
N ILE A 129 -10.02 -20.55 0.75
CA ILE A 129 -8.83 -19.98 0.14
C ILE A 129 -8.27 -20.90 -0.94
N ASN A 130 -8.16 -22.20 -0.69
CA ASN A 130 -7.72 -23.17 -1.69
C ASN A 130 -8.58 -23.12 -2.96
N LYS A 131 -9.89 -22.99 -2.80
CA LYS A 131 -10.81 -22.85 -3.92
C LYS A 131 -10.60 -21.55 -4.69
N GLU A 132 -10.25 -20.45 -4.00
CA GLU A 132 -9.97 -19.15 -4.62
C GLU A 132 -8.63 -19.17 -5.39
N LEU A 133 -7.60 -19.78 -4.80
CA LEU A 133 -6.31 -19.94 -5.47
C LEU A 133 -6.44 -20.84 -6.68
N ASN A 134 -7.38 -21.79 -6.61
CA ASN A 134 -7.63 -22.78 -7.65
C ASN A 134 -6.31 -23.34 -8.21
N PRO A 135 -5.58 -24.14 -7.40
CA PRO A 135 -4.39 -24.83 -7.84
C PRO A 135 -4.80 -25.98 -8.78
N GLU A 136 -5.56 -25.65 -9.84
CA GLU A 136 -5.82 -26.65 -10.87
C GLU A 136 -4.51 -27.22 -11.35
N ALA A 137 -4.50 -28.54 -11.43
CA ALA A 137 -3.40 -29.36 -11.88
C ALA A 137 -2.55 -28.62 -12.90
N GLU A 138 -1.35 -28.26 -12.47
CA GLU A 138 -0.34 -27.74 -13.36
C GLU A 138 -0.13 -28.82 -14.41
N GLY A 139 -0.49 -28.50 -15.65
CA GLY A 139 -0.21 -29.39 -16.75
C GLY A 139 1.30 -29.63 -16.84
N PRO A 140 1.77 -30.61 -17.63
CA PRO A 140 3.19 -30.94 -17.72
C PRO A 140 4.03 -29.71 -17.98
N CYS A 141 5.10 -29.57 -17.20
CA CYS A 141 6.00 -28.43 -17.21
C CYS A 141 6.70 -28.25 -18.56
N GLY A 142 6.17 -27.37 -19.38
CA GLY A 142 6.91 -26.84 -20.54
C GLY A 142 7.60 -25.53 -20.15
N VAL A 143 8.78 -25.30 -20.68
CA VAL A 143 9.60 -24.09 -20.43
C VAL A 143 8.86 -22.78 -20.77
N PHE A 144 7.71 -22.84 -21.44
CA PHE A 144 6.89 -21.72 -21.93
C PHE A 144 5.39 -21.97 -21.76
N GLN A 145 4.94 -22.46 -20.61
CA GLN A 145 3.49 -22.45 -20.38
C GLN A 145 3.02 -21.00 -20.20
N GLY A 146 2.23 -20.54 -21.15
CA GLY A 146 1.49 -19.29 -21.03
C GLY A 146 0.14 -19.54 -20.37
N LYS A 147 -0.23 -18.71 -19.40
CA LYS A 147 -1.56 -18.69 -18.76
C LYS A 147 -2.12 -17.29 -18.87
N SER A 148 -3.38 -17.16 -19.22
CA SER A 148 -4.11 -15.90 -19.09
C SER A 148 -5.41 -16.10 -18.33
N ARG A 149 -5.73 -15.15 -17.48
CA ARG A 149 -6.95 -15.17 -16.67
C ARG A 149 -7.51 -13.76 -16.49
N ILE A 150 -8.80 -13.60 -16.69
CA ILE A 150 -9.53 -12.49 -16.09
C ILE A 150 -9.86 -12.92 -14.66
N GLU A 151 -9.33 -12.20 -13.66
CA GLU A 151 -9.52 -12.55 -12.26
C GLU A 151 -10.86 -12.07 -11.73
N SER A 152 -11.18 -10.80 -12.01
CA SER A 152 -12.42 -10.20 -11.55
C SER A 152 -12.96 -9.16 -12.51
N VAL A 153 -14.28 -9.01 -12.51
CA VAL A 153 -14.98 -7.86 -13.09
C VAL A 153 -15.94 -7.35 -12.04
N TYR A 154 -15.85 -6.07 -11.70
CA TYR A 154 -16.64 -5.52 -10.60
C TYR A 154 -17.25 -4.17 -10.92
N SER A 155 -18.34 -3.87 -10.21
CA SER A 155 -18.97 -2.55 -10.22
C SER A 155 -19.30 -2.16 -8.79
N VAL A 156 -18.96 -0.93 -8.43
CA VAL A 156 -19.23 -0.33 -7.14
C VAL A 156 -20.15 0.86 -7.32
N MET A 157 -21.23 0.85 -6.58
CA MET A 157 -22.19 1.94 -6.47
C MET A 157 -22.08 2.51 -5.06
N ARG A 158 -21.78 3.81 -4.96
CA ARG A 158 -21.63 4.50 -3.68
C ARG A 158 -22.54 5.72 -3.65
N GLY A 159 -23.51 5.71 -2.77
CA GLY A 159 -24.33 6.88 -2.43
C GLY A 159 -23.76 7.57 -1.22
N VAL A 160 -23.49 8.87 -1.32
CA VAL A 160 -23.06 9.72 -0.19
C VAL A 160 -24.08 10.82 0.03
N SER A 161 -24.56 10.96 1.25
CA SER A 161 -25.47 12.03 1.64
C SER A 161 -24.81 12.90 2.73
N GLY A 162 -24.85 14.20 2.56
CA GLY A 162 -24.16 15.17 3.43
C GLY A 162 -22.86 15.66 2.79
N THR A 163 -22.05 16.37 3.55
CA THR A 163 -20.77 16.95 3.09
C THR A 163 -19.62 16.07 3.54
N PRO A 164 -19.02 15.26 2.65
CA PRO A 164 -17.90 14.41 3.02
C PRO A 164 -16.59 15.21 3.19
N LEU A 165 -15.65 14.66 3.98
CA LEU A 165 -14.28 15.17 4.11
C LEU A 165 -13.35 14.45 3.13
N HIS A 166 -12.43 15.21 2.50
CA HIS A 166 -11.50 14.70 1.46
C HIS A 166 -10.03 14.99 1.74
N ASP A 167 -9.69 15.42 2.92
CA ASP A 167 -8.38 15.96 3.25
C ASP A 167 -7.66 15.06 4.25
N SER A 168 -7.06 14.00 3.73
CA SER A 168 -6.27 13.08 4.55
C SER A 168 -4.99 13.70 5.11
N TYR A 169 -4.55 14.83 4.56
CA TYR A 169 -3.30 15.49 4.96
C TYR A 169 -3.47 16.46 6.14
N HIS A 170 -4.65 17.08 6.28
CA HIS A 170 -4.92 18.07 7.32
C HIS A 170 -6.11 17.71 8.22
N LEU A 171 -7.31 17.61 7.65
CA LEU A 171 -8.54 17.63 8.44
C LEU A 171 -9.16 16.24 8.64
N GLY A 172 -8.84 15.28 7.79
CA GLY A 172 -9.41 13.94 7.78
C GLY A 172 -10.20 13.63 6.54
N GLN A 173 -10.66 12.39 6.44
CA GLN A 173 -11.39 11.89 5.27
C GLN A 173 -12.54 10.96 5.66
N THR A 174 -13.65 11.02 4.91
CA THR A 174 -14.82 10.17 5.11
C THR A 174 -14.55 8.74 4.63
N VAL A 175 -14.00 8.56 3.45
CA VAL A 175 -13.65 7.24 2.89
C VAL A 175 -12.14 7.04 3.01
N ILE A 176 -11.72 5.96 3.67
CA ILE A 176 -10.32 5.62 3.94
C ILE A 176 -9.90 4.36 3.20
N ASN A 177 -8.60 4.21 2.96
CA ASN A 177 -8.00 3.00 2.38
C ASN A 177 -8.69 2.56 1.08
N ASP A 178 -8.91 3.51 0.18
CA ASP A 178 -9.69 3.33 -1.06
C ASP A 178 -8.92 3.78 -2.31
N TYR A 179 -7.59 3.66 -2.31
CA TYR A 179 -6.71 4.02 -3.44
C TYR A 179 -6.89 5.47 -3.94
N GLY A 180 -7.25 6.39 -3.06
CA GLY A 180 -7.54 7.78 -3.45
C GLY A 180 -8.64 7.89 -4.51
N ARG A 181 -9.63 6.99 -4.53
CA ARG A 181 -10.77 7.08 -5.43
C ARG A 181 -11.59 8.31 -5.13
N PRO A 182 -12.10 9.01 -6.16
CA PRO A 182 -12.93 10.18 -5.93
C PRO A 182 -14.28 9.80 -5.34
N TYR A 183 -14.78 10.63 -4.45
CA TYR A 183 -16.14 10.53 -3.89
C TYR A 183 -16.66 11.91 -3.50
N GLU A 184 -17.95 12.14 -3.72
CA GLU A 184 -18.63 13.38 -3.38
C GLU A 184 -20.08 13.13 -2.95
N ASN A 185 -20.75 14.14 -2.43
CA ASN A 185 -22.17 14.07 -2.12
C ASN A 185 -22.97 13.73 -3.38
N GLY A 186 -23.79 12.68 -3.30
CA GLY A 186 -24.56 12.16 -4.42
C GLY A 186 -24.15 10.74 -4.81
N PHE A 187 -24.34 10.39 -6.05
CA PHE A 187 -24.03 9.07 -6.59
C PHE A 187 -22.63 9.04 -7.18
N ASN A 188 -21.83 8.14 -6.65
CA ASN A 188 -20.47 7.85 -7.11
C ASN A 188 -20.42 6.40 -7.61
N ASN A 189 -19.66 6.15 -8.64
CA ASN A 189 -19.47 4.79 -9.12
C ASN A 189 -18.06 4.56 -9.64
N TYR A 190 -17.62 3.33 -9.54
CA TYR A 190 -16.47 2.85 -10.30
C TYR A 190 -16.70 1.40 -10.71
N SER A 191 -16.29 1.09 -11.93
CA SER A 191 -16.40 -0.25 -12.49
C SER A 191 -15.06 -0.63 -13.09
N GLY A 192 -14.63 -1.83 -12.84
CA GLY A 192 -13.29 -2.26 -13.22
C GLY A 192 -13.20 -3.75 -13.53
N ALA A 193 -12.03 -4.11 -14.00
CA ALA A 193 -11.65 -5.50 -14.21
C ALA A 193 -10.18 -5.69 -13.88
N SER A 194 -9.84 -6.90 -13.43
CA SER A 194 -8.45 -7.33 -13.24
C SER A 194 -8.17 -8.62 -14.00
N GLY A 195 -6.90 -8.79 -14.32
CA GLY A 195 -6.45 -10.00 -14.98
C GLY A 195 -4.95 -10.04 -15.17
N TYR A 196 -4.45 -11.20 -15.55
CA TYR A 196 -3.02 -11.39 -15.80
C TYR A 196 -2.73 -12.30 -16.98
N LEU A 197 -1.52 -12.13 -17.50
CA LEU A 197 -0.87 -13.00 -18.47
C LEU A 197 0.47 -13.42 -17.87
N SER A 198 0.71 -14.71 -17.73
CA SER A 198 2.00 -15.24 -17.29
C SER A 198 2.61 -16.18 -18.31
N ALA A 199 3.94 -16.17 -18.42
CA ALA A 199 4.71 -17.04 -19.30
C ALA A 199 6.02 -17.42 -18.60
N GLY A 200 6.07 -18.62 -18.02
CA GLY A 200 7.21 -19.07 -17.24
C GLY A 200 7.47 -18.14 -16.05
N ARG A 201 8.61 -17.44 -16.08
CA ARG A 201 9.04 -16.51 -15.01
C ARG A 201 8.54 -15.07 -15.16
N PHE A 202 7.76 -14.79 -16.18
CA PHE A 202 7.29 -13.43 -16.48
C PHE A 202 5.79 -13.32 -16.31
N LEU A 203 5.34 -12.19 -15.81
CA LEU A 203 3.94 -11.88 -15.62
C LEU A 203 3.65 -10.43 -16.03
N LEU A 204 2.48 -10.24 -16.62
CA LEU A 204 1.84 -8.95 -16.81
C LEU A 204 0.51 -8.98 -16.05
N TYR A 205 0.31 -8.06 -15.13
CA TYR A 205 -0.93 -7.87 -14.38
C TYR A 205 -1.54 -6.51 -14.68
N ALA A 206 -2.85 -6.43 -14.73
CA ALA A 206 -3.56 -5.17 -14.86
C ALA A 206 -4.89 -5.20 -14.10
N ARG A 207 -5.18 -4.10 -13.38
CA ARG A 207 -6.46 -3.77 -12.74
C ARG A 207 -6.81 -2.33 -13.10
N GLY A 208 -7.79 -2.16 -13.98
CA GLY A 208 -8.24 -0.86 -14.46
C GLY A 208 -9.66 -0.55 -14.03
N GLU A 209 -9.96 0.73 -13.86
CA GLU A 209 -11.27 1.23 -13.46
C GLU A 209 -11.70 2.42 -14.31
N PHE A 210 -13.00 2.51 -14.54
CA PHE A 210 -13.67 3.72 -14.95
C PHE A 210 -14.41 4.29 -13.75
N GLN A 211 -14.11 5.55 -13.38
CA GLN A 211 -14.55 6.19 -12.15
C GLN A 211 -15.40 7.41 -12.44
N GLY A 212 -16.49 7.59 -11.68
CA GLY A 212 -17.36 8.76 -11.74
C GLY A 212 -17.69 9.29 -10.35
N SER A 213 -17.61 10.63 -10.20
CA SER A 213 -17.96 11.35 -8.98
C SER A 213 -18.60 12.70 -9.33
N PRO A 214 -19.63 13.15 -8.59
CA PRO A 214 -20.21 14.47 -8.78
C PRO A 214 -19.23 15.62 -8.54
N SER A 215 -19.62 16.84 -8.92
CA SER A 215 -18.96 18.08 -8.55
C SER A 215 -19.24 18.45 -7.09
N ALA A 216 -18.38 19.23 -6.46
CA ALA A 216 -18.51 19.68 -5.09
C ALA A 216 -18.13 21.17 -4.91
N ALA A 217 -18.56 21.72 -3.78
CA ALA A 217 -18.18 23.07 -3.41
C ALA A 217 -16.67 23.21 -3.12
N GLY A 218 -16.06 22.15 -2.58
CA GLY A 218 -14.67 22.19 -2.11
C GLY A 218 -14.46 23.15 -0.93
N TYR A 219 -13.20 23.40 -0.59
CA TYR A 219 -12.85 24.34 0.48
C TYR A 219 -13.01 25.78 0.02
N SER A 220 -13.37 26.67 0.95
CA SER A 220 -13.37 28.10 0.71
C SER A 220 -11.93 28.62 0.54
N THR A 221 -11.81 29.75 -0.16
CA THR A 221 -10.52 30.46 -0.32
C THR A 221 -9.84 30.71 1.03
N GLY A 222 -10.60 31.15 2.05
CA GLY A 222 -10.03 31.43 3.37
C GLY A 222 -9.48 30.19 4.09
N LEU A 223 -10.15 29.04 3.99
CA LEU A 223 -9.63 27.79 4.55
C LEU A 223 -8.39 27.33 3.80
N ALA A 224 -8.43 27.38 2.47
CA ALA A 224 -7.29 26.99 1.64
C ALA A 224 -6.06 27.88 1.88
N GLU A 225 -6.25 29.19 2.08
CA GLU A 225 -5.20 30.14 2.45
C GLU A 225 -4.59 29.81 3.81
N ALA A 226 -5.43 29.50 4.81
CA ALA A 226 -4.99 29.10 6.14
C ALA A 226 -4.15 27.82 6.11
N LEU A 227 -4.61 26.78 5.41
CA LEU A 227 -3.88 25.51 5.27
C LEU A 227 -2.57 25.69 4.48
N SER A 228 -2.58 26.48 3.40
CA SER A 228 -1.37 26.82 2.63
C SER A 228 -0.32 27.51 3.52
N SER A 229 -0.75 28.43 4.38
CA SER A 229 0.12 29.12 5.34
C SER A 229 0.76 28.14 6.32
N ILE A 230 0.01 27.15 6.81
CA ILE A 230 0.50 26.12 7.71
C ILE A 230 1.54 25.24 7.04
N ASP A 231 1.32 24.86 5.80
CA ASP A 231 2.26 24.07 5.00
C ASP A 231 3.44 24.90 4.48
N GLN A 232 3.42 26.21 4.73
CA GLN A 232 4.41 27.15 4.23
C GLN A 232 4.51 27.17 2.69
N ILE A 233 3.41 26.88 2.01
CA ILE A 233 3.28 26.96 0.56
C ILE A 233 2.55 28.27 0.23
N PRO A 234 3.06 29.11 -0.68
CA PRO A 234 2.35 30.32 -1.06
C PRO A 234 0.97 30.01 -1.61
N PHE A 235 -0.07 30.65 -1.05
CA PHE A 235 -1.44 30.48 -1.55
C PHE A 235 -1.63 31.04 -2.96
N LEU A 236 -1.01 32.18 -3.24
CA LEU A 236 -1.01 32.78 -4.56
C LEU A 236 0.30 32.45 -5.30
N ASN A 237 0.18 32.07 -6.55
CA ASN A 237 1.33 31.95 -7.43
C ASN A 237 1.91 33.37 -7.69
N PRO A 238 3.15 33.65 -7.30
CA PRO A 238 3.73 34.99 -7.43
C PRO A 238 3.89 35.48 -8.88
N ALA A 239 3.89 34.56 -9.84
CA ALA A 239 3.98 34.92 -11.27
C ALA A 239 2.63 35.29 -11.88
N THR A 240 1.53 34.72 -11.40
CA THR A 240 0.19 34.90 -11.97
C THR A 240 -0.75 35.69 -11.08
N GLY A 241 -0.47 35.77 -9.77
CA GLY A 241 -1.36 36.36 -8.76
C GLY A 241 -2.64 35.57 -8.50
N LEU A 242 -2.78 34.37 -9.09
CA LEU A 242 -3.95 33.50 -8.92
C LEU A 242 -3.70 32.48 -7.83
N PRO A 243 -4.77 31.96 -7.19
CA PRO A 243 -4.67 30.85 -6.26
C PRO A 243 -3.92 29.67 -6.88
N TYR A 244 -3.04 29.07 -6.08
CA TYR A 244 -2.21 27.99 -6.51
C TYR A 244 -2.88 26.65 -6.14
N HIS A 245 -3.22 25.85 -7.15
CA HIS A 245 -3.83 24.55 -6.94
C HIS A 245 -2.84 23.56 -6.33
N GLN A 246 -3.17 23.09 -5.14
CA GLN A 246 -2.41 22.05 -4.42
C GLN A 246 -3.26 20.80 -4.32
N ALA A 247 -2.68 19.63 -4.64
CA ALA A 247 -3.40 18.38 -4.55
C ALA A 247 -3.82 18.04 -3.11
N THR A 248 -3.08 18.53 -2.10
CA THR A 248 -3.37 18.35 -0.68
C THR A 248 -4.49 19.25 -0.14
N ILE A 249 -4.95 20.23 -0.90
CA ILE A 249 -5.99 21.19 -0.49
C ILE A 249 -7.08 21.21 -1.55
N PRO A 250 -8.26 20.65 -1.27
CA PRO A 250 -9.39 20.61 -2.22
C PRO A 250 -10.07 21.99 -2.35
N LEU A 251 -9.37 22.98 -2.89
CA LEU A 251 -9.90 24.33 -3.14
C LEU A 251 -11.06 24.28 -4.14
N GLY A 252 -12.20 24.79 -3.75
CA GLY A 252 -13.41 24.77 -4.58
C GLY A 252 -13.50 25.91 -5.61
N PRO A 253 -14.42 25.77 -6.59
CA PRO A 253 -15.27 24.59 -6.80
C PRO A 253 -14.53 23.40 -7.40
N LEU A 254 -14.96 22.17 -7.05
CA LEU A 254 -14.42 20.93 -7.59
C LEU A 254 -15.30 20.45 -8.74
N ASP A 255 -14.71 20.18 -9.88
CA ASP A 255 -15.41 19.64 -11.04
C ASP A 255 -15.81 18.16 -10.83
N SER A 256 -16.86 17.74 -11.52
CA SER A 256 -17.21 16.31 -11.58
C SER A 256 -16.10 15.51 -12.25
N ILE A 257 -15.86 14.31 -11.74
CA ILE A 257 -14.81 13.42 -12.26
C ILE A 257 -15.47 12.31 -13.10
N THR A 258 -14.96 12.12 -14.30
CA THR A 258 -15.25 10.97 -15.16
C THR A 258 -13.96 10.57 -15.85
N ARG A 259 -13.34 9.49 -15.39
CA ARG A 259 -11.99 9.10 -15.88
C ARG A 259 -11.76 7.59 -15.84
N GLY A 260 -10.93 7.10 -16.76
CA GLY A 260 -10.28 5.79 -16.65
C GLY A 260 -8.99 5.89 -15.84
N ARG A 261 -8.73 4.92 -14.97
CA ARG A 261 -7.51 4.87 -14.15
C ARG A 261 -7.03 3.44 -13.95
N TRP A 262 -5.72 3.23 -14.03
CA TRP A 262 -5.10 2.00 -13.54
C TRP A 262 -4.96 2.07 -12.02
N ILE A 263 -5.50 1.10 -11.31
CA ILE A 263 -5.25 0.88 -9.89
C ILE A 263 -3.92 0.16 -9.75
N GLU A 264 -3.75 -0.91 -10.52
CA GLU A 264 -2.52 -1.66 -10.64
C GLU A 264 -2.24 -1.95 -12.13
N ALA A 265 -1.00 -1.84 -12.55
CA ALA A 265 -0.55 -2.23 -13.88
C ALA A 265 0.96 -2.46 -13.82
N TYR A 266 1.41 -3.70 -13.82
CA TYR A 266 2.83 -4.03 -13.67
C TYR A 266 3.24 -5.22 -14.50
N VAL A 267 4.53 -5.27 -14.78
CA VAL A 267 5.24 -6.43 -15.30
C VAL A 267 6.16 -6.94 -14.21
N SER A 268 6.28 -8.26 -14.05
CA SER A 268 7.22 -8.86 -13.11
C SER A 268 8.00 -10.01 -13.70
N ALA A 269 9.08 -10.36 -13.01
CA ALA A 269 9.90 -11.51 -13.29
C ALA A 269 10.32 -12.20 -11.99
N HIS A 270 9.99 -13.48 -11.87
CA HIS A 270 10.40 -14.29 -10.72
C HIS A 270 11.84 -14.79 -10.88
N VAL A 271 12.74 -14.34 -10.00
CA VAL A 271 14.16 -14.70 -10.03
C VAL A 271 14.68 -14.97 -8.62
N LEU A 272 15.15 -16.20 -8.34
CA LEU A 272 15.73 -16.57 -7.05
C LEU A 272 14.83 -16.25 -5.86
N ASN A 273 13.55 -16.57 -5.96
CA ASN A 273 12.51 -16.28 -4.96
C ASN A 273 12.29 -14.76 -4.71
N HIS A 274 12.60 -13.93 -5.69
CA HIS A 274 12.25 -12.52 -5.71
C HIS A 274 11.30 -12.25 -6.87
N GLU A 275 10.31 -11.44 -6.61
CA GLU A 275 9.56 -10.75 -7.65
C GLU A 275 10.24 -9.41 -7.93
N ILE A 276 10.81 -9.30 -9.11
CA ILE A 276 11.37 -8.05 -9.63
C ILE A 276 10.33 -7.47 -10.58
N SER A 277 9.79 -6.32 -10.24
CA SER A 277 8.65 -5.77 -10.96
C SER A 277 8.80 -4.29 -11.24
N PHE A 278 8.08 -3.83 -12.26
CA PHE A 278 7.98 -2.43 -12.64
C PHE A 278 6.54 -2.10 -13.02
N GLY A 279 6.02 -1.03 -12.46
CA GLY A 279 4.68 -0.55 -12.76
C GLY A 279 3.99 0.03 -11.54
N LYS A 280 2.68 0.12 -11.61
CA LYS A 280 1.80 0.57 -10.54
C LYS A 280 1.33 -0.64 -9.75
N GLN A 281 1.68 -0.72 -8.48
CA GLN A 281 1.52 -1.93 -7.68
C GLN A 281 0.98 -1.60 -6.30
N ASP A 282 0.20 -2.54 -5.75
CA ASP A 282 -0.24 -2.50 -4.36
C ASP A 282 0.93 -2.67 -3.40
N ASP A 283 0.80 -2.00 -2.24
CA ASP A 283 1.68 -2.19 -1.11
C ASP A 283 0.96 -1.90 0.21
N TRP A 284 1.39 -2.59 1.27
CA TRP A 284 0.91 -2.36 2.63
C TRP A 284 1.97 -2.83 3.61
N LEU A 285 2.56 -1.88 4.33
CA LEU A 285 3.66 -2.10 5.24
C LEU A 285 3.21 -1.81 6.67
N GLY A 286 3.09 -2.87 7.44
CA GLY A 286 2.60 -2.88 8.81
C GLY A 286 1.58 -3.99 9.07
N PRO A 287 1.46 -4.44 10.34
CA PRO A 287 0.59 -5.55 10.74
C PRO A 287 -0.89 -5.17 10.87
N GLY A 288 -1.19 -3.86 10.90
CA GLY A 288 -2.54 -3.35 11.08
C GLY A 288 -3.51 -3.76 9.98
N LEU A 289 -4.81 -3.76 10.31
CA LEU A 289 -5.90 -3.86 9.34
C LEU A 289 -6.43 -2.47 8.95
N GLY A 290 -6.42 -1.55 9.90
CA GLY A 290 -7.00 -0.22 9.73
C GLY A 290 -6.12 0.74 8.96
N ALA A 291 -4.80 0.59 9.05
CA ALA A 291 -3.79 1.30 8.26
C ALA A 291 -2.40 0.69 8.48
N GLY A 292 -1.42 1.07 7.65
CA GLY A 292 0.00 0.99 7.93
C GLY A 292 0.53 2.40 8.19
N MET A 293 1.37 2.58 9.20
CA MET A 293 1.94 3.91 9.49
C MET A 293 2.82 4.39 8.33
N ALA A 294 3.61 3.48 7.77
CA ALA A 294 4.53 3.79 6.69
C ALA A 294 3.87 3.72 5.30
N TYR A 295 3.12 2.69 4.99
CA TYR A 295 2.45 2.57 3.70
C TYR A 295 1.13 1.80 3.78
N SER A 296 0.11 2.32 3.10
CA SER A 296 -1.22 1.72 2.99
C SER A 296 -1.83 2.00 1.60
N ASN A 297 -2.99 1.41 1.30
CA ASN A 297 -3.75 1.72 0.09
C ASN A 297 -4.67 2.96 0.24
N ASN A 298 -4.36 3.87 1.17
CA ASN A 298 -5.14 5.09 1.34
C ASN A 298 -4.95 6.06 0.17
N ALA A 299 -3.71 6.23 -0.31
CA ALA A 299 -3.40 6.97 -1.53
C ALA A 299 -3.51 6.10 -2.78
N GLU A 300 -3.46 6.75 -3.93
CA GLU A 300 -3.24 6.09 -5.21
C GLU A 300 -1.82 5.48 -5.25
N ASN A 301 -1.69 4.25 -5.73
CA ASN A 301 -0.39 3.64 -5.98
C ASN A 301 0.42 4.45 -7.01
N PHE A 302 1.73 4.54 -6.86
CA PHE A 302 2.60 5.19 -7.83
C PHE A 302 3.39 4.18 -8.67
N TYR A 303 3.92 4.63 -9.81
CA TYR A 303 4.77 3.78 -10.64
C TYR A 303 6.13 3.61 -10.01
N SER A 304 6.51 2.36 -9.75
CA SER A 304 7.74 2.01 -9.05
C SER A 304 8.46 0.82 -9.68
N PHE A 305 9.77 0.78 -9.51
CA PHE A 305 10.57 -0.43 -9.59
C PHE A 305 10.60 -1.07 -8.21
N ARG A 306 10.37 -2.39 -8.13
CA ARG A 306 10.28 -3.13 -6.87
C ARG A 306 11.10 -4.41 -6.95
N ILE A 307 11.76 -4.73 -5.84
CA ILE A 307 12.36 -6.04 -5.56
C ILE A 307 11.76 -6.53 -4.27
N ASN A 308 10.99 -7.62 -4.32
CA ASN A 308 10.35 -8.21 -3.14
C ASN A 308 10.79 -9.65 -2.98
N ARG A 309 11.38 -9.97 -1.85
CA ARG A 309 11.67 -11.35 -1.44
C ARG A 309 10.37 -12.02 -1.00
N VAL A 310 9.73 -12.75 -1.91
CA VAL A 310 8.40 -13.33 -1.66
C VAL A 310 8.42 -14.58 -0.79
N GLU A 311 9.52 -15.34 -0.81
CA GLU A 311 9.72 -16.50 0.05
C GLU A 311 10.72 -16.19 1.17
N PRO A 312 10.47 -16.65 2.41
CA PRO A 312 11.35 -16.39 3.53
C PRO A 312 12.79 -16.88 3.29
N LEU A 313 13.78 -16.04 3.58
CA LEU A 313 15.18 -16.39 3.47
C LEU A 313 15.72 -16.89 4.81
N ARG A 314 16.45 -18.01 4.78
CA ARG A 314 17.20 -18.55 5.91
C ARG A 314 18.69 -18.51 5.61
N ILE A 315 19.45 -17.77 6.41
CA ILE A 315 20.91 -17.74 6.33
C ILE A 315 21.47 -18.56 7.50
N PRO A 316 22.33 -19.59 7.27
CA PRO A 316 22.98 -20.34 8.33
C PRO A 316 23.63 -19.42 9.36
N LEU A 317 23.55 -19.73 10.64
CA LEU A 317 23.99 -18.94 11.79
C LEU A 317 23.14 -17.70 12.08
N LEU A 318 22.90 -16.81 11.12
CA LEU A 318 22.08 -15.61 11.33
C LEU A 318 20.65 -15.98 11.68
N SER A 319 20.03 -16.85 10.91
CA SER A 319 18.64 -17.27 11.16
C SER A 319 18.45 -18.15 12.40
N ARG A 320 19.51 -18.55 13.08
CA ARG A 320 19.40 -19.13 14.44
C ARG A 320 19.01 -18.09 15.48
N LEU A 321 19.39 -16.84 15.26
CA LEU A 321 19.08 -15.73 16.16
C LEU A 321 17.85 -14.96 15.70
N THR A 322 17.77 -14.64 14.40
CA THR A 322 16.73 -13.77 13.84
C THR A 322 15.51 -14.53 13.31
N GLY A 323 15.59 -15.86 13.20
CA GLY A 323 14.62 -16.63 12.42
C GLY A 323 14.75 -16.38 10.91
N PRO A 324 13.80 -16.82 10.11
CA PRO A 324 13.69 -16.47 8.71
C PRO A 324 13.39 -14.98 8.56
N PHE A 325 13.74 -14.40 7.42
CA PHE A 325 13.45 -13.00 7.14
C PHE A 325 13.00 -12.78 5.70
N ARG A 326 12.24 -11.73 5.50
CA ARG A 326 11.84 -11.18 4.21
C ARG A 326 12.33 -9.74 4.09
N TYR A 327 12.49 -9.26 2.88
CA TYR A 327 12.82 -7.88 2.61
C TYR A 327 12.20 -7.41 1.30
N GLU A 328 12.03 -6.11 1.23
CA GLU A 328 11.50 -5.42 0.08
C GLU A 328 12.25 -4.10 -0.14
N PHE A 329 12.39 -3.76 -1.40
CA PHE A 329 12.86 -2.47 -1.86
C PHE A 329 11.94 -1.98 -2.97
N LEU A 330 11.52 -0.73 -2.89
CA LEU A 330 10.83 -0.07 -3.99
C LEU A 330 11.36 1.35 -4.21
N VAL A 331 11.28 1.83 -5.45
CA VAL A 331 11.65 3.20 -5.82
C VAL A 331 10.79 3.68 -6.99
N GLY A 332 10.22 4.89 -6.89
CA GLY A 332 9.36 5.45 -7.93
C GLY A 332 9.06 6.92 -7.79
N GLY A 333 8.35 7.48 -8.77
CA GLY A 333 7.98 8.88 -8.81
C GLY A 333 6.61 9.13 -8.20
N LEU A 334 6.52 10.12 -7.30
CA LEU A 334 5.26 10.59 -6.71
C LEU A 334 4.58 11.58 -7.66
N HIS A 335 3.29 11.83 -7.43
CA HIS A 335 2.48 12.78 -8.20
C HIS A 335 1.74 13.75 -7.28
N GLY A 336 1.41 14.93 -7.84
CA GLY A 336 0.66 15.97 -7.13
C GLY A 336 1.50 16.87 -6.22
N HIS A 337 2.82 16.77 -6.28
CA HIS A 337 3.74 17.67 -5.61
C HIS A 337 4.02 18.88 -6.50
N THR A 338 3.27 19.92 -6.27
CA THR A 338 3.27 21.10 -7.15
C THR A 338 4.17 22.23 -6.68
N TYR A 339 4.80 22.10 -5.50
CA TYR A 339 5.69 23.11 -4.95
C TYR A 339 6.87 22.50 -4.21
N VAL A 340 8.08 22.80 -4.69
CA VAL A 340 9.34 22.46 -4.01
C VAL A 340 10.14 23.77 -3.85
N PRO A 341 10.35 24.28 -2.63
CA PRO A 341 11.12 25.50 -2.43
C PRO A 341 12.59 25.27 -2.75
N ASN A 342 13.23 26.31 -3.30
CA ASN A 342 14.67 26.36 -3.43
C ASN A 342 15.26 27.04 -2.18
N PRO A 343 16.01 26.34 -1.33
CA PRO A 343 16.56 26.91 -0.10
C PRO A 343 17.53 28.08 -0.32
N ALA A 344 18.14 28.17 -1.50
CA ALA A 344 19.01 29.29 -1.87
C ALA A 344 18.24 30.62 -2.06
N PHE A 345 16.91 30.54 -2.20
CA PHE A 345 16.05 31.69 -2.41
C PHE A 345 14.88 31.68 -1.40
N PRO A 346 15.13 32.02 -0.13
CA PRO A 346 14.08 31.99 0.89
C PRO A 346 12.97 33.01 0.59
N GLY A 347 11.74 32.59 0.82
CA GLY A 347 10.52 33.38 0.62
C GLY A 347 9.83 33.13 -0.73
N PRO A 348 8.72 33.82 -1.00
CA PRO A 348 7.97 33.69 -2.24
C PRO A 348 8.72 34.39 -3.38
N SER A 349 9.68 33.73 -3.99
CA SER A 349 10.43 34.24 -5.12
C SER A 349 10.08 33.48 -6.40
N GLN A 350 10.27 34.10 -7.57
CA GLN A 350 10.11 33.43 -8.86
C GLN A 350 11.13 32.29 -9.07
N ALA A 351 12.14 32.19 -8.21
CA ALA A 351 13.10 31.09 -8.21
C ALA A 351 12.55 29.83 -7.53
N ASN A 352 11.49 29.95 -6.72
CA ASN A 352 10.75 28.81 -6.22
C ASN A 352 9.89 28.26 -7.34
N VAL A 353 10.07 27.00 -7.64
CA VAL A 353 9.46 26.38 -8.81
C VAL A 353 8.07 25.87 -8.44
N PHE A 354 7.07 26.37 -9.17
CA PHE A 354 5.73 25.79 -9.19
C PHE A 354 5.65 24.75 -10.31
N ASN A 355 5.03 23.61 -10.06
CA ASN A 355 5.03 22.44 -10.94
C ASN A 355 6.45 21.96 -11.28
N PRO A 356 7.25 21.66 -10.26
CA PRO A 356 8.69 21.43 -10.47
C PRO A 356 9.01 20.10 -11.14
N GLY A 357 8.05 19.26 -11.40
CA GLY A 357 8.26 17.83 -11.58
C GLY A 357 8.37 17.16 -10.21
N ASP A 358 7.69 16.06 -10.10
CA ASP A 358 7.44 15.39 -8.84
C ASP A 358 8.72 14.85 -8.19
N PRO A 359 8.82 14.82 -6.86
CA PRO A 359 9.88 14.12 -6.16
C PRO A 359 9.71 12.61 -6.34
N TRP A 360 10.77 11.89 -6.01
CA TRP A 360 10.75 10.44 -5.97
C TRP A 360 10.77 9.95 -4.54
N MET A 361 10.37 8.70 -4.36
CA MET A 361 10.38 7.99 -3.10
C MET A 361 11.05 6.65 -3.25
N HIS A 362 11.79 6.24 -2.23
CA HIS A 362 12.21 4.85 -2.07
C HIS A 362 11.87 4.34 -0.67
N ILE A 363 11.60 3.04 -0.58
CA ILE A 363 11.28 2.35 0.66
C ILE A 363 12.14 1.09 0.74
N GLU A 364 12.73 0.84 1.89
CA GLU A 364 13.43 -0.39 2.27
C GLU A 364 12.77 -0.98 3.50
N LYS A 365 12.32 -2.22 3.42
CA LYS A 365 11.78 -2.96 4.56
C LYS A 365 12.47 -4.29 4.74
N ILE A 366 12.68 -4.66 5.99
CA ILE A 366 13.17 -5.99 6.39
C ILE A 366 12.39 -6.46 7.60
N SER A 367 11.90 -7.69 7.54
CA SER A 367 11.11 -8.31 8.60
C SER A 367 11.71 -9.64 9.02
N PHE A 368 11.65 -9.94 10.32
CA PHE A 368 12.27 -11.07 10.97
C PHE A 368 11.25 -11.84 11.81
N ARG A 369 11.42 -13.15 11.91
CA ARG A 369 10.60 -14.01 12.77
C ARG A 369 11.48 -14.87 13.70
N PRO A 370 11.97 -14.30 14.81
CA PRO A 370 12.84 -15.03 15.74
C PRO A 370 12.18 -16.24 16.37
N THR A 371 10.87 -16.20 16.54
CA THR A 371 10.05 -17.30 17.05
C THR A 371 8.74 -17.40 16.28
N GLU A 372 8.03 -18.51 16.43
CA GLU A 372 6.70 -18.69 15.86
C GLU A 372 5.66 -17.66 16.35
N ASN A 373 5.92 -17.05 17.50
CA ASN A 373 5.00 -16.10 18.12
C ASN A 373 5.40 -14.64 17.92
N LEU A 374 6.61 -14.36 17.46
CA LEU A 374 7.13 -13.01 17.34
C LEU A 374 7.63 -12.74 15.92
N GLU A 375 7.09 -11.72 15.33
CA GLU A 375 7.56 -11.06 14.11
C GLU A 375 7.87 -9.62 14.44
N PHE A 376 8.93 -9.05 13.86
CA PHE A 376 9.18 -7.63 13.91
C PHE A 376 9.90 -7.16 12.65
N GLY A 377 9.68 -5.91 12.28
CA GLY A 377 10.22 -5.30 11.09
C GLY A 377 10.85 -3.94 11.34
N PHE A 378 11.73 -3.57 10.42
CA PHE A 378 12.28 -2.23 10.29
C PHE A 378 12.07 -1.75 8.87
N GLU A 379 11.77 -0.46 8.76
CA GLU A 379 11.54 0.17 7.48
C GLU A 379 12.20 1.54 7.46
N ARG A 380 12.62 1.94 6.28
CA ARG A 380 13.00 3.32 5.99
C ARG A 380 12.35 3.75 4.70
N SER A 381 11.72 4.90 4.72
CA SER A 381 11.22 5.56 3.53
C SER A 381 11.84 6.95 3.37
N VAL A 382 12.10 7.36 2.13
CA VAL A 382 12.72 8.64 1.83
C VAL A 382 12.06 9.27 0.62
N ILE A 383 11.65 10.54 0.75
CA ILE A 383 11.20 11.37 -0.36
C ILE A 383 12.33 12.33 -0.71
N TRP A 384 12.81 12.32 -1.95
CA TRP A 384 13.94 13.15 -2.35
C TRP A 384 13.75 13.82 -3.71
N GLY A 385 14.51 14.88 -3.92
CA GLY A 385 14.60 15.57 -5.19
C GLY A 385 13.33 16.33 -5.55
N GLY A 386 13.13 16.47 -6.82
CA GLY A 386 12.10 17.29 -7.46
C GLY A 386 12.72 18.41 -8.27
N GLN A 387 12.13 18.72 -9.42
CA GLN A 387 12.63 19.77 -10.31
C GLN A 387 12.64 21.13 -9.59
N GLY A 388 13.74 21.84 -9.66
CA GLY A 388 13.95 23.12 -8.98
C GLY A 388 14.68 23.00 -7.64
N HIS A 389 14.81 21.79 -7.09
CA HIS A 389 15.63 21.51 -5.92
C HIS A 389 16.81 20.60 -6.30
N GLU A 390 16.61 19.30 -6.42
CA GLU A 390 17.62 18.34 -6.87
C GLU A 390 17.07 17.45 -7.98
N GLY A 391 17.82 17.27 -9.06
CA GLY A 391 17.42 16.40 -10.17
C GLY A 391 17.44 14.93 -9.76
N ILE A 392 16.47 14.16 -10.23
CA ILE A 392 16.41 12.72 -10.03
C ILE A 392 17.40 12.03 -10.99
N ASN A 393 18.43 11.43 -10.43
CA ASN A 393 19.46 10.68 -11.16
C ASN A 393 20.12 9.65 -10.22
N LEU A 394 20.96 8.78 -10.77
CA LEU A 394 21.61 7.73 -9.98
C LEU A 394 22.46 8.29 -8.83
N HIS A 395 23.11 9.44 -9.00
CA HIS A 395 23.94 10.04 -7.96
C HIS A 395 23.08 10.55 -6.78
N SER A 396 21.98 11.27 -7.06
CA SER A 396 21.06 11.73 -6.03
C SER A 396 20.36 10.54 -5.33
N PHE A 397 20.00 9.51 -6.08
CA PHE A 397 19.46 8.27 -5.50
C PHE A 397 20.47 7.59 -4.57
N LEU A 398 21.72 7.36 -4.99
CA LEU A 398 22.72 6.72 -4.14
C LEU A 398 23.03 7.55 -2.88
N ARG A 399 23.03 8.87 -2.99
CA ARG A 399 23.16 9.77 -1.82
C ARG A 399 21.99 9.58 -0.86
N SER A 400 20.76 9.57 -1.36
CA SER A 400 19.56 9.34 -0.56
C SER A 400 19.59 7.96 0.09
N PHE A 401 19.86 6.93 -0.70
CA PHE A 401 19.88 5.53 -0.26
C PHE A 401 20.94 5.24 0.84
N PHE A 402 22.13 5.80 0.72
CA PHE A 402 23.22 5.57 1.70
C PHE A 402 23.28 6.60 2.82
N SER A 403 22.39 7.59 2.86
CA SER A 403 22.37 8.59 3.94
C SER A 403 21.79 8.02 5.22
N LEU A 404 22.60 7.93 6.27
CA LEU A 404 22.22 7.45 7.60
C LEU A 404 22.10 8.57 8.64
N SER A 405 22.36 9.84 8.26
CA SER A 405 22.32 10.98 9.16
C SER A 405 21.37 12.06 8.68
N ALA A 406 20.70 12.73 9.63
CA ALA A 406 19.85 13.87 9.30
C ALA A 406 20.67 15.01 8.69
N PRO A 407 20.27 15.59 7.54
CA PRO A 407 20.97 16.71 6.96
C PRO A 407 20.77 17.97 7.81
N ASN A 408 21.82 18.75 7.97
CA ASN A 408 21.70 20.08 8.54
C ASN A 408 21.18 21.07 7.47
N PHE A 409 20.79 22.28 7.89
CA PHE A 409 20.24 23.30 6.99
C PHE A 409 21.18 23.64 5.82
N SER A 410 22.49 23.64 6.04
CA SER A 410 23.47 23.92 5.00
C SER A 410 23.61 22.81 3.96
N GLN A 411 23.24 21.57 4.31
CA GLN A 411 23.22 20.45 3.37
C GLN A 411 21.93 20.45 2.53
N LYS A 412 20.82 20.96 3.07
CA LYS A 412 19.55 21.11 2.32
C LYS A 412 19.62 22.18 1.24
N CYS A 413 20.48 23.20 1.36
CA CYS A 413 20.80 24.07 0.25
C CYS A 413 21.78 23.37 -0.72
N CYS A 414 21.80 23.74 -1.93
CA CYS A 414 22.92 23.45 -2.83
C CYS A 414 23.00 22.02 -3.40
N ASN A 415 21.86 21.37 -3.65
CA ASN A 415 21.76 20.07 -4.32
C ASN A 415 22.49 18.92 -3.61
N THR A 416 22.54 18.97 -2.28
CA THR A 416 23.15 17.91 -1.44
C THR A 416 22.17 17.32 -0.42
N ASP A 417 20.90 17.66 -0.54
CA ASP A 417 19.84 17.15 0.33
C ASP A 417 19.59 15.65 0.06
N PRO A 418 19.75 14.77 1.06
CA PRO A 418 19.44 13.37 0.90
C PRO A 418 17.92 13.07 0.93
N GLY A 419 17.08 14.05 1.17
CA GLY A 419 15.62 13.94 1.22
C GLY A 419 15.01 13.90 2.62
N ALA A 420 13.67 13.93 2.64
CA ALA A 420 12.85 13.71 3.84
C ALA A 420 12.86 12.23 4.21
N ARG A 421 13.22 11.89 5.44
CA ARG A 421 13.41 10.52 5.87
C ARG A 421 12.47 10.15 6.99
N PHE A 422 11.94 8.95 6.86
CA PHE A 422 11.06 8.34 7.85
C PHE A 422 11.66 6.97 8.21
N GLY A 423 11.69 6.67 9.48
CA GLY A 423 12.08 5.36 9.99
C GLY A 423 10.88 4.71 10.66
N ALA A 424 10.53 3.51 10.22
CA ALA A 424 9.42 2.78 10.82
C ALA A 424 9.90 1.45 11.43
N PHE A 425 9.13 0.96 12.36
CA PHE A 425 9.32 -0.35 12.98
C PHE A 425 7.97 -0.89 13.40
N ASP A 426 7.86 -2.20 13.33
CA ASP A 426 6.62 -2.89 13.68
C ASP A 426 6.90 -4.22 14.36
N PHE A 427 5.87 -4.75 15.00
CA PHE A 427 5.89 -6.10 15.53
C PHE A 427 4.50 -6.71 15.59
N SER A 428 4.45 -8.04 15.55
CA SER A 428 3.29 -8.86 15.88
C SER A 428 3.69 -9.93 16.88
N TYR A 429 2.92 -10.06 17.96
CA TYR A 429 3.23 -10.98 19.04
C TYR A 429 1.99 -11.75 19.49
N ARG A 430 2.02 -13.07 19.30
CA ARG A 430 1.03 -13.98 19.92
C ARG A 430 1.47 -14.30 21.33
N LEU A 431 0.64 -13.99 22.31
CA LEU A 431 0.96 -14.28 23.71
C LEU A 431 1.09 -15.81 23.91
N PRO A 432 2.22 -16.34 24.42
CA PRO A 432 2.49 -17.79 24.42
C PRO A 432 1.38 -18.64 25.05
N PHE A 433 0.75 -18.18 26.15
CA PHE A 433 -0.33 -18.89 26.82
C PHE A 433 -1.70 -18.68 26.19
N LEU A 434 -1.82 -17.69 25.28
CA LEU A 434 -3.04 -17.32 24.57
C LEU A 434 -2.79 -17.25 23.05
N ARG A 435 -1.79 -17.98 22.55
CA ARG A 435 -1.32 -17.86 21.18
C ARG A 435 -2.40 -18.13 20.12
N ASN A 436 -3.36 -18.96 20.42
CA ASN A 436 -4.48 -19.31 19.54
C ASN A 436 -5.69 -18.38 19.75
N TRP A 437 -5.54 -17.33 20.54
CA TRP A 437 -6.62 -16.44 20.93
C TRP A 437 -6.26 -14.98 20.71
N LEU A 438 -5.08 -14.54 21.16
CA LEU A 438 -4.73 -13.14 21.25
C LEU A 438 -3.39 -12.83 20.57
N THR A 439 -3.47 -11.97 19.56
CA THR A 439 -2.33 -11.35 18.92
C THR A 439 -2.29 -9.87 19.28
N LEU A 440 -1.17 -9.42 19.81
CA LEU A 440 -0.85 -7.99 19.99
C LEU A 440 0.07 -7.56 18.84
N TYR A 441 -0.13 -6.36 18.35
CA TYR A 441 0.72 -5.81 17.31
C TYR A 441 0.80 -4.29 17.41
N ALA A 442 1.84 -3.72 16.84
CA ALA A 442 1.95 -2.29 16.66
C ALA A 442 2.87 -1.99 15.48
N ASP A 443 2.63 -0.86 14.85
CA ASP A 443 3.61 -0.19 14.01
C ASP A 443 3.84 1.25 14.52
N GLY A 444 5.02 1.78 14.24
CA GLY A 444 5.42 3.11 14.63
C GLY A 444 6.31 3.73 13.58
N GLU A 445 6.17 5.03 13.39
CA GLU A 445 6.95 5.77 12.40
C GLU A 445 7.46 7.08 12.97
N VAL A 446 8.70 7.40 12.65
CA VAL A 446 9.39 8.62 13.09
C VAL A 446 9.84 9.41 11.87
N HIS A 447 9.52 10.68 11.85
CA HIS A 447 10.03 11.61 10.86
C HIS A 447 11.40 12.18 11.30
N ASP A 448 12.32 12.32 10.35
CA ASP A 448 13.71 12.81 10.53
C ASP A 448 14.60 11.96 11.45
N ASP A 449 14.22 10.75 11.77
CA ASP A 449 15.04 9.83 12.54
C ASP A 449 15.17 8.49 11.82
N VAL A 450 16.40 8.13 11.49
CA VAL A 450 16.73 6.86 10.84
C VAL A 450 17.21 5.81 11.83
N SER A 451 17.29 6.16 13.12
CA SER A 451 17.73 5.26 14.18
C SER A 451 16.53 4.56 14.81
N PRO A 452 16.36 3.25 14.63
CA PRO A 452 15.26 2.52 15.26
C PRO A 452 15.39 2.46 16.80
N ILE A 453 16.54 2.80 17.37
CA ILE A 453 16.79 2.74 18.82
C ILE A 453 16.12 3.90 19.55
N ASP A 454 16.18 5.10 18.99
CA ASP A 454 15.55 6.30 19.57
C ASP A 454 14.09 6.48 19.17
N ALA A 455 13.66 5.75 18.14
CA ALA A 455 12.34 5.79 17.55
C ALA A 455 11.20 5.64 18.57
N PRO A 456 11.19 4.69 19.53
CA PRO A 456 10.03 4.47 20.39
C PRO A 456 9.54 5.69 21.18
N ARG A 457 10.42 6.63 21.50
CA ARG A 457 10.04 7.84 22.25
C ARG A 457 9.47 8.95 21.39
N ARG A 458 9.74 8.93 20.09
CA ARG A 458 9.47 10.01 19.13
C ARG A 458 8.48 9.59 18.04
N ALA A 459 8.11 8.31 18.06
CA ALA A 459 7.27 7.73 17.05
C ALA A 459 5.80 8.15 17.18
N SER A 460 5.19 8.28 16.05
CA SER A 460 3.76 8.04 15.87
C SER A 460 3.50 6.55 16.00
N TRP A 461 2.34 6.14 16.53
CA TRP A 461 2.09 4.75 16.88
C TRP A 461 0.69 4.30 16.47
N ARG A 462 0.59 3.05 16.04
CA ARG A 462 -0.66 2.31 15.84
C ARG A 462 -0.58 0.96 16.54
N PRO A 463 -0.82 0.89 17.86
CA PRO A 463 -0.98 -0.37 18.57
C PRO A 463 -2.34 -0.99 18.26
N GLY A 464 -2.38 -2.30 18.19
CA GLY A 464 -3.58 -3.07 17.99
C GLY A 464 -3.62 -4.39 18.75
N LEU A 465 -4.82 -4.93 18.87
CA LEU A 465 -5.06 -6.27 19.38
C LEU A 465 -6.06 -7.01 18.49
N TYR A 466 -5.87 -8.29 18.35
CA TYR A 466 -6.75 -9.18 17.63
C TYR A 466 -7.08 -10.41 18.48
N LEU A 467 -8.35 -10.57 18.79
CA LEU A 467 -8.93 -11.74 19.42
C LEU A 467 -9.57 -12.60 18.33
N SER A 468 -8.94 -13.72 17.98
CA SER A 468 -9.34 -14.56 16.84
C SER A 468 -10.69 -15.24 17.02
N HIS A 469 -11.13 -15.44 18.25
CA HIS A 469 -12.48 -15.91 18.60
C HIS A 469 -12.81 -15.58 20.05
N VAL A 470 -14.09 -15.49 20.34
CA VAL A 470 -14.60 -15.26 21.70
C VAL A 470 -14.97 -16.60 22.34
N PRO A 471 -14.64 -16.86 23.63
CA PRO A 471 -15.06 -18.07 24.32
C PRO A 471 -16.56 -18.33 24.21
N GLY A 472 -16.94 -19.52 23.73
CA GLY A 472 -18.34 -19.88 23.49
C GLY A 472 -18.96 -19.33 22.19
N LEU A 473 -18.24 -18.48 21.45
CA LEU A 473 -18.64 -17.93 20.16
C LEU A 473 -17.51 -18.06 19.14
N PRO A 474 -17.20 -19.27 18.66
CA PRO A 474 -16.01 -19.53 17.83
C PRO A 474 -16.00 -18.77 16.49
N LYS A 475 -17.18 -18.35 16.00
CA LYS A 475 -17.35 -17.58 14.77
C LYS A 475 -17.24 -16.06 14.95
N LEU A 476 -17.00 -15.58 16.17
CA LEU A 476 -16.90 -14.16 16.47
C LEU A 476 -15.46 -13.77 16.75
N ASP A 477 -14.91 -12.84 15.98
CA ASP A 477 -13.63 -12.20 16.27
C ASP A 477 -13.81 -10.73 16.67
N ILE A 478 -12.82 -10.18 17.36
CA ILE A 478 -12.77 -8.79 17.77
C ILE A 478 -11.38 -8.24 17.46
N ARG A 479 -11.35 -7.05 16.89
CA ARG A 479 -10.14 -6.29 16.66
C ARG A 479 -10.30 -4.87 17.15
N ALA A 480 -9.25 -4.31 17.72
CA ALA A 480 -9.18 -2.89 18.09
C ALA A 480 -7.79 -2.35 17.79
N GLU A 481 -7.75 -1.14 17.25
CA GLU A 481 -6.54 -0.39 16.96
C GLU A 481 -6.70 1.04 17.48
N ALA A 482 -5.70 1.51 18.24
CA ALA A 482 -5.55 2.92 18.54
C ALA A 482 -4.48 3.51 17.63
N ALA A 483 -4.51 4.81 17.37
CA ALA A 483 -3.46 5.44 16.59
C ALA A 483 -3.20 6.87 17.08
N THR A 484 -1.95 7.31 16.96
CA THR A 484 -1.55 8.69 17.19
C THR A 484 -0.45 9.09 16.22
N THR A 485 -0.66 10.19 15.52
CA THR A 485 0.34 10.90 14.71
C THR A 485 0.75 12.23 15.35
N ASP A 486 0.47 12.39 16.64
CA ASP A 486 0.86 13.53 17.48
C ASP A 486 1.86 13.04 18.56
N PRO A 487 3.14 12.80 18.18
CA PRO A 487 4.14 12.29 19.12
C PRO A 487 4.40 13.30 20.24
N PRO A 488 4.49 12.84 21.51
CA PRO A 488 4.63 13.74 22.68
C PRO A 488 6.01 14.40 22.77
N VAL A 489 7.01 13.86 22.10
CA VAL A 489 8.38 14.36 22.13
C VAL A 489 8.85 14.60 20.70
N SER A 490 8.64 15.81 20.22
CA SER A 490 9.22 16.26 18.95
C SER A 490 10.13 17.44 19.21
N THR A 491 11.32 17.41 18.62
CA THR A 491 12.23 18.58 18.59
C THR A 491 11.76 19.65 17.61
N SER A 492 10.85 19.30 16.75
CA SER A 492 10.17 20.15 15.79
C SER A 492 8.70 20.31 16.16
N ASN A 493 7.90 20.88 15.37
CA ASN A 493 6.55 21.38 15.61
C ASN A 493 5.46 20.37 16.04
N GLY A 494 5.78 19.32 16.81
CA GLY A 494 4.82 18.32 17.24
C GLY A 494 4.25 17.50 16.08
N GLY A 495 3.01 17.07 16.18
CA GLY A 495 2.34 16.25 15.17
C GLY A 495 2.14 16.95 13.82
N ARG A 496 2.25 18.28 13.77
CA ARG A 496 2.23 19.01 12.48
C ARG A 496 3.41 18.64 11.57
N PHE A 497 4.52 18.22 12.17
CA PHE A 497 5.72 17.82 11.43
C PHE A 497 5.63 16.38 10.92
N MET A 498 4.82 15.53 11.52
CA MET A 498 4.59 14.18 11.02
C MET A 498 4.07 14.23 9.58
N TYR A 499 4.67 13.47 8.68
CA TYR A 499 4.35 13.41 7.25
C TYR A 499 4.60 14.69 6.44
N TRP A 500 5.07 15.78 7.06
CA TRP A 500 5.41 17.05 6.38
C TRP A 500 6.92 17.23 6.32
N GLU A 501 7.42 17.94 5.33
CA GLU A 501 8.84 18.24 5.17
C GLU A 501 9.08 19.70 4.71
N THR A 502 10.26 20.22 5.02
CA THR A 502 10.62 21.60 4.73
C THR A 502 10.88 21.87 3.25
N ILE A 503 11.24 20.85 2.48
CA ILE A 503 11.48 20.93 1.04
C ILE A 503 10.28 20.39 0.27
N GLN A 504 9.97 19.10 0.44
CA GLN A 504 8.80 18.46 -0.17
C GLN A 504 7.56 18.71 0.70
N ARG A 505 7.07 19.95 0.72
CA ARG A 505 6.07 20.43 1.70
C ARG A 505 4.70 19.76 1.63
N GLN A 506 4.37 19.17 0.49
CA GLN A 506 3.19 18.33 0.37
C GLN A 506 3.42 16.91 0.92
N GLY A 507 4.61 16.67 1.44
CA GLY A 507 4.96 15.61 2.36
C GLY A 507 4.74 14.20 1.84
N TYR A 508 4.27 13.34 2.73
CA TYR A 508 4.11 11.91 2.51
C TYR A 508 2.80 11.59 1.77
N THR A 509 2.59 12.24 0.61
CA THR A 509 1.36 12.11 -0.18
C THR A 509 1.64 11.69 -1.62
N ASN A 510 0.65 11.04 -2.23
CA ASN A 510 0.59 10.84 -3.67
C ASN A 510 -0.77 11.34 -4.18
N ASN A 511 -0.78 12.21 -5.19
CA ASN A 511 -1.99 12.90 -5.66
C ASN A 511 -2.81 13.54 -4.54
N GLY A 512 -2.12 14.12 -3.53
CA GLY A 512 -2.73 14.80 -2.41
C GLY A 512 -3.31 13.91 -1.31
N GLN A 513 -3.25 12.58 -1.47
CA GLN A 513 -3.71 11.62 -0.48
C GLN A 513 -2.53 11.06 0.31
N MET A 514 -2.72 10.88 1.63
CA MET A 514 -1.73 10.29 2.52
C MET A 514 -1.40 8.86 2.12
N MET A 515 -0.11 8.54 1.95
CA MET A 515 0.36 7.19 1.62
C MET A 515 0.45 6.28 2.85
N GLY A 516 0.74 6.85 4.02
CA GLY A 516 0.77 6.14 5.30
C GLY A 516 -0.61 6.04 5.96
N ASP A 517 -0.67 6.37 7.26
CA ASP A 517 -1.90 6.28 8.04
C ASP A 517 -2.95 7.32 7.59
N TRP A 518 -4.18 6.87 7.36
CA TRP A 518 -5.32 7.72 6.98
C TRP A 518 -5.63 8.80 8.03
N MET A 519 -5.15 8.66 9.25
CA MET A 519 -5.32 9.68 10.28
C MET A 519 -4.65 11.01 9.94
N GLY A 520 -3.68 11.00 9.03
CA GLY A 520 -2.98 12.21 8.63
C GLY A 520 -2.08 12.76 9.72
N ARG A 521 -1.94 14.08 9.75
CA ARG A 521 -1.02 14.82 10.65
C ARG A 521 -1.71 15.19 11.95
N GLU A 522 -0.94 15.18 13.05
CA GLU A 522 -1.37 15.67 14.37
C GLU A 522 -2.74 15.11 14.80
N ALA A 523 -2.89 13.80 14.78
CA ALA A 523 -4.14 13.13 15.05
C ALA A 523 -4.03 12.09 16.15
N LYS A 524 -5.16 11.82 16.79
CA LYS A 524 -5.35 10.74 17.77
C LYS A 524 -6.72 10.11 17.55
N GLY A 525 -6.79 8.80 17.69
CA GLY A 525 -8.05 8.10 17.55
C GLY A 525 -7.88 6.60 17.52
N GLY A 526 -8.77 5.93 16.80
CA GLY A 526 -8.71 4.49 16.66
C GLY A 526 -9.90 3.92 15.90
N GLN A 527 -9.86 2.62 15.75
CA GLN A 527 -10.87 1.80 15.09
C GLN A 527 -11.13 0.54 15.90
N GLY A 528 -12.34 0.00 15.79
CA GLY A 528 -12.69 -1.29 16.35
C GLY A 528 -13.64 -2.03 15.44
N TRP A 529 -13.54 -3.35 15.43
CA TRP A 529 -14.38 -4.22 14.62
C TRP A 529 -14.80 -5.44 15.42
N ILE A 530 -16.04 -5.85 15.19
CA ILE A 530 -16.59 -7.11 15.64
C ILE A 530 -17.10 -7.83 14.38
N THR A 531 -16.53 -8.99 14.09
CA THR A 531 -16.83 -9.77 12.89
C THR A 531 -17.45 -11.10 13.26
N TYR A 532 -18.60 -11.41 12.68
CA TYR A 532 -19.22 -12.73 12.77
C TYR A 532 -19.08 -13.45 11.42
N HIS A 533 -18.39 -14.58 11.42
CA HIS A 533 -18.13 -15.38 10.24
C HIS A 533 -19.30 -16.33 9.95
N LEU A 534 -19.85 -16.21 8.76
CA LEU A 534 -20.93 -17.07 8.25
C LEU A 534 -20.35 -18.36 7.64
N SER A 535 -19.20 -18.24 6.97
CA SER A 535 -18.42 -19.32 6.37
C SER A 535 -16.95 -18.90 6.28
N GLY A 536 -16.08 -19.68 5.66
CA GLY A 536 -14.66 -19.36 5.51
C GLY A 536 -14.37 -18.05 4.73
N ASN A 537 -15.30 -17.58 3.91
CA ASN A 537 -15.16 -16.37 3.08
C ASN A 537 -16.42 -15.48 3.07
N GLU A 538 -17.29 -15.61 4.06
CA GLU A 538 -18.48 -14.78 4.21
C GLU A 538 -18.60 -14.31 5.66
N TRP A 539 -18.93 -13.05 5.86
CA TRP A 539 -19.00 -12.46 7.19
C TRP A 539 -19.93 -11.23 7.25
N ILE A 540 -20.30 -10.88 8.47
CA ILE A 540 -20.96 -9.63 8.84
C ILE A 540 -20.07 -8.94 9.86
N GLN A 541 -19.82 -7.65 9.68
CA GLN A 541 -18.96 -6.87 10.54
C GLN A 541 -19.65 -5.58 10.97
N ALA A 542 -19.53 -5.26 12.25
CA ALA A 542 -19.82 -3.94 12.80
C ALA A 542 -18.49 -3.25 13.15
N GLY A 543 -18.39 -1.98 12.83
CA GLY A 543 -17.17 -1.21 13.07
C GLY A 543 -17.46 0.16 13.65
N VAL A 544 -16.46 0.70 14.35
CA VAL A 544 -16.43 2.07 14.85
C VAL A 544 -15.08 2.71 14.51
N ARG A 545 -15.11 4.03 14.26
CA ARG A 545 -13.91 4.83 14.02
C ARG A 545 -14.05 6.17 14.72
N SER A 546 -12.96 6.64 15.33
CA SER A 546 -12.93 7.97 15.94
C SER A 546 -11.59 8.63 15.64
N GLN A 547 -11.61 9.93 15.36
CA GLN A 547 -10.43 10.74 15.08
C GLN A 547 -10.62 12.14 15.67
N LYS A 548 -9.52 12.65 16.26
CA LYS A 548 -9.31 14.07 16.55
C LYS A 548 -8.02 14.50 15.90
N ALA A 549 -8.06 15.49 15.05
CA ALA A 549 -6.91 15.91 14.25
C ALA A 549 -6.74 17.43 14.27
N ALA A 550 -5.56 17.87 13.88
CA ALA A 550 -5.24 19.23 13.49
C ALA A 550 -5.53 20.31 14.56
N LYS A 551 -5.49 19.96 15.83
CA LYS A 551 -5.95 20.87 16.91
C LYS A 551 -5.01 22.08 17.08
N ASP A 552 -3.70 21.93 16.79
CA ASP A 552 -2.68 22.95 16.99
C ASP A 552 -2.39 23.77 15.72
N PHE A 553 -2.79 23.28 14.55
CA PHE A 553 -2.61 24.04 13.33
C PHE A 553 -3.91 24.55 12.70
N VAL A 554 -5.05 24.00 13.06
CA VAL A 554 -6.36 24.56 12.71
C VAL A 554 -7.14 24.84 13.99
N PRO A 555 -7.53 26.11 14.28
CA PRO A 555 -8.19 26.45 15.53
C PRO A 555 -9.42 25.57 15.81
N GLY A 556 -9.41 24.87 16.96
CA GLY A 556 -10.45 23.93 17.34
C GLY A 556 -10.29 22.53 16.76
N GLY A 557 -9.40 22.33 15.80
CA GLY A 557 -9.15 21.02 15.18
C GLY A 557 -10.36 20.39 14.50
N THR A 558 -10.22 19.14 14.13
CA THR A 558 -11.27 18.31 13.53
C THR A 558 -11.63 17.16 14.47
N THR A 559 -12.91 16.81 14.55
CA THR A 559 -13.36 15.54 15.13
C THR A 559 -14.19 14.79 14.11
N LEU A 560 -13.98 13.49 14.02
CA LEU A 560 -14.77 12.58 13.20
C LEU A 560 -15.08 11.32 14.01
N ASN A 561 -16.34 10.91 14.01
CA ASN A 561 -16.77 9.64 14.59
C ASN A 561 -17.62 8.91 13.54
N GLU A 562 -17.36 7.63 13.38
CA GLU A 562 -18.07 6.75 12.43
C GLU A 562 -18.57 5.51 13.14
N ILE A 563 -19.76 5.08 12.76
CA ILE A 563 -20.23 3.71 12.95
C ILE A 563 -20.50 3.11 11.58
N ASN A 564 -20.13 1.85 11.38
CA ASN A 564 -20.33 1.19 10.11
C ASN A 564 -20.75 -0.27 10.27
N PHE A 565 -21.41 -0.78 9.22
CA PHE A 565 -21.77 -2.18 9.06
C PHE A 565 -21.33 -2.63 7.67
N GLN A 566 -20.78 -3.82 7.59
CA GLN A 566 -20.33 -4.40 6.34
C GLN A 566 -20.74 -5.87 6.25
N VAL A 567 -21.08 -6.32 5.06
CA VAL A 567 -21.45 -7.71 4.77
C VAL A 567 -20.72 -8.15 3.53
N LEU A 568 -20.05 -9.28 3.62
CA LEU A 568 -19.48 -9.99 2.48
C LEU A 568 -20.26 -11.29 2.28
N LYS A 569 -20.81 -11.47 1.09
CA LYS A 569 -21.61 -12.65 0.74
C LYS A 569 -21.19 -13.20 -0.61
N ARG A 570 -20.96 -14.51 -0.69
CA ARG A 570 -20.74 -15.24 -1.94
C ARG A 570 -22.04 -15.81 -2.48
N ILE A 571 -22.23 -15.71 -3.78
CA ILE A 571 -23.36 -16.33 -4.50
C ILE A 571 -22.78 -17.32 -5.50
N GLY A 572 -22.87 -18.59 -5.16
CA GLY A 572 -22.25 -19.65 -5.93
C GLY A 572 -20.71 -19.56 -5.87
N ARG A 573 -20.08 -19.82 -7.03
CA ARG A 573 -18.61 -19.74 -7.19
C ARG A 573 -18.16 -18.43 -7.81
N ASP A 574 -19.06 -17.78 -8.53
CA ASP A 574 -18.69 -16.76 -9.51
C ASP A 574 -18.99 -15.35 -9.05
N PHE A 575 -19.86 -15.17 -8.05
CA PHE A 575 -20.27 -13.83 -7.63
C PHE A 575 -20.02 -13.57 -6.16
N GLU A 576 -19.64 -12.32 -5.88
CA GLU A 576 -19.51 -11.76 -4.54
C GLU A 576 -20.30 -10.46 -4.46
N ILE A 577 -20.97 -10.26 -3.35
CA ILE A 577 -21.59 -9.00 -2.97
C ILE A 577 -20.92 -8.51 -1.70
N ASN A 578 -20.37 -7.29 -1.73
CA ASN A 578 -19.86 -6.57 -0.58
C ASN A 578 -20.73 -5.32 -0.39
N GLY A 579 -21.44 -5.27 0.73
CA GLY A 579 -22.28 -4.15 1.11
C GLY A 579 -21.69 -3.45 2.33
N ARG A 580 -21.57 -2.11 2.31
CA ARG A 580 -21.14 -1.30 3.46
C ARG A 580 -22.10 -0.13 3.65
N PHE A 581 -22.51 0.09 4.88
CA PHE A 581 -23.19 1.29 5.34
C PHE A 581 -22.34 1.96 6.41
N ALA A 582 -22.13 3.26 6.31
CA ALA A 582 -21.44 4.06 7.32
C ALA A 582 -22.21 5.34 7.61
N TYR A 583 -22.21 5.73 8.88
CA TYR A 583 -22.69 7.03 9.34
C TYR A 583 -21.53 7.73 10.05
N ASP A 584 -21.14 8.88 9.49
CA ASP A 584 -20.09 9.74 9.98
C ASP A 584 -20.69 11.01 10.57
N GLN A 585 -20.17 11.42 11.72
CA GLN A 585 -20.41 12.72 12.29
C GLN A 585 -19.08 13.44 12.46
N TRP A 586 -18.92 14.57 11.77
CA TRP A 586 -17.68 15.32 11.87
C TRP A 586 -17.87 16.81 12.11
N LYS A 587 -16.85 17.44 12.68
CA LYS A 587 -16.75 18.89 12.90
C LYS A 587 -15.36 19.36 12.48
N ALA A 588 -15.31 20.44 11.73
CA ALA A 588 -14.06 21.14 11.39
C ALA A 588 -14.33 22.64 11.39
N PRO A 589 -13.32 23.47 11.69
CA PRO A 589 -13.45 24.90 11.48
C PRO A 589 -13.58 25.18 9.98
N ILE A 590 -14.72 25.74 9.59
CA ILE A 590 -14.95 26.20 8.23
C ILE A 590 -14.67 27.70 8.16
N TYR A 591 -13.98 28.14 7.12
CA TYR A 591 -13.63 29.53 6.86
C TYR A 591 -14.42 30.06 5.67
N PRO A 592 -15.73 30.35 5.80
CA PRO A 592 -16.51 30.80 4.64
C PRO A 592 -16.04 32.14 4.09
N THR A 593 -15.42 32.99 4.93
CA THR A 593 -14.99 34.36 4.60
C THR A 593 -13.57 34.68 5.09
N GLY A 594 -12.70 33.69 5.22
CA GLY A 594 -11.34 33.88 5.75
C GLY A 594 -11.24 33.96 7.27
N VAL A 595 -12.38 33.91 7.98
CA VAL A 595 -12.45 33.90 9.45
C VAL A 595 -13.08 32.59 9.91
N PRO A 596 -12.50 31.89 10.90
CA PRO A 596 -13.09 30.66 11.42
C PRO A 596 -14.44 30.92 12.05
N VAL A 597 -15.41 30.06 11.77
CA VAL A 597 -16.75 30.09 12.39
C VAL A 597 -16.76 29.23 13.65
N TYR A 598 -17.17 29.79 14.80
CA TYR A 598 -17.29 29.07 16.04
C TYR A 598 -18.73 29.16 16.59
N PRO A 599 -19.23 28.07 17.20
CA PRO A 599 -18.63 26.74 17.26
C PRO A 599 -18.54 26.12 15.85
N ALA A 600 -17.52 25.26 15.61
CA ALA A 600 -17.41 24.56 14.36
C ALA A 600 -18.72 23.80 14.05
N PRO A 601 -19.30 23.96 12.84
CA PRO A 601 -20.55 23.29 12.51
C PRO A 601 -20.33 21.78 12.48
N GLN A 602 -21.35 21.06 12.90
CA GLN A 602 -21.42 19.61 12.80
C GLN A 602 -21.99 19.23 11.43
N HIS A 603 -21.38 18.23 10.83
CA HIS A 603 -21.83 17.62 9.59
C HIS A 603 -22.11 16.15 9.81
N ASP A 604 -23.23 15.70 9.32
CA ASP A 604 -23.64 14.30 9.32
C ASP A 604 -23.54 13.77 7.87
N VAL A 605 -22.86 12.65 7.71
CA VAL A 605 -22.64 12.03 6.41
C VAL A 605 -23.07 10.57 6.48
N THR A 606 -23.85 10.13 5.52
CA THR A 606 -24.15 8.71 5.34
C THR A 606 -23.53 8.22 4.04
N THR A 607 -22.85 7.10 4.10
CA THR A 607 -22.26 6.43 2.93
C THR A 607 -22.82 5.03 2.81
N THR A 608 -23.44 4.72 1.69
CA THR A 608 -23.88 3.37 1.34
C THR A 608 -23.12 2.90 0.11
N THR A 609 -22.40 1.80 0.25
CA THR A 609 -21.61 1.21 -0.85
C THR A 609 -22.08 -0.21 -1.10
N ILE A 610 -22.31 -0.54 -2.37
CA ILE A 610 -22.60 -1.89 -2.82
C ILE A 610 -21.63 -2.22 -3.95
N GLN A 611 -20.84 -3.26 -3.76
CA GLN A 611 -19.97 -3.83 -4.78
C GLN A 611 -20.51 -5.18 -5.20
N ILE A 612 -20.56 -5.40 -6.50
CA ILE A 612 -20.84 -6.70 -7.10
C ILE A 612 -19.60 -7.08 -7.90
N THR A 613 -19.04 -8.25 -7.59
CA THR A 613 -17.86 -8.78 -8.28
C THR A 613 -18.20 -10.11 -8.92
N TRP A 614 -17.85 -10.27 -10.18
CA TRP A 614 -17.88 -11.52 -10.90
C TRP A 614 -16.46 -12.06 -11.07
N PHE A 615 -16.26 -13.33 -10.74
CA PHE A 615 -15.01 -14.07 -10.88
C PHE A 615 -15.12 -15.08 -12.02
N PRO A 616 -14.68 -14.74 -13.24
CA PRO A 616 -14.70 -15.68 -14.35
C PRO A 616 -13.84 -16.91 -14.06
N GLN A 617 -14.44 -18.11 -14.19
CA GLN A 617 -13.72 -19.36 -13.92
C GLN A 617 -12.87 -19.84 -15.10
N ARG A 618 -12.93 -19.13 -16.23
CA ARG A 618 -12.23 -19.53 -17.44
C ARG A 618 -10.75 -19.11 -17.40
N LYS A 619 -9.88 -20.08 -17.50
CA LYS A 619 -8.45 -19.91 -17.78
C LYS A 619 -8.18 -20.29 -19.24
N VAL A 620 -7.24 -19.65 -19.88
CA VAL A 620 -6.71 -20.03 -21.19
C VAL A 620 -5.23 -20.38 -20.99
N THR A 621 -4.85 -21.60 -21.35
CA THR A 621 -3.47 -22.07 -21.37
C THR A 621 -3.03 -22.18 -22.83
N PHE A 622 -1.84 -21.73 -23.19
CA PHE A 622 -1.30 -21.74 -24.56
C PHE A 622 0.19 -22.09 -24.60
#